data_5b4abf0fdffc75a169db33e127f7a60d
#
_entry.id   5b4abf0fdffc75a169db33e127f7a60d
#
_cell.length_a   1.000
_cell.length_b   1.000
_cell.length_c   1.000
_cell.angle_alpha   90.00
_cell.angle_beta   90.00
_cell.angle_gamma   90.00
#
_symmetry.space_group_name_H-M   'P 1'
#
loop_
_entity.id
_entity.type
_entity.pdbx_description
1 polymer ?
#
loop_
_entity_poly.entity_id
_entity_poly.type
_entity_poly.pdbx_seq_one_letter_code
_entity_poly.pdbx_strand_id
1 'polypeptide(L)'
;MMKLSDLLQKISPLETRGSLSIDINGVNMDSRLVEKGNLFVAVKGTQADGHAFIAGAIEKGASAVLVSEPIPVETPADVTFVRVADTEDAIGKVATTFYGDPTQRLKLVGVTGTNGKTTIATVLYHLFTELGFKCGLCSTVCNYIGTRAVPTEHTTPDPVTLNRLLGEMADEGCEYAFMECSSHAIHQKRIGGLDFAGALFTNLTRDHLDYHKTFENYRDAKKAFFDGLGKDAFAITNADDKNGLIMVQNTKARIKTYSTRAAADYKGKILEESLEGMLLEINGREVSVRFVGRFNVSNLLAVYGAAIELGISPEETLRVLSSLHPVNGRFEAIRSPKGVSAIIDYAHTPDALANVLSSIDEIVRGKAQVITVCGAGGNRDKGKRPLMAQEAANRSDRVIITSDNPRFEEPKAIVDDMLAGLDETQRAKTIAIVDRREAIRAAAAMAQAGDVILIAGKGHEPYQEVRGVKHHFDDHEEVRKAFGLEA
;
A
#
# COMPACT_ATOMS: atom_id res chain seq x y z
N MET A 1 21.71 0.96 23.72
CA MET A 1 21.05 1.17 25.04
C MET A 1 20.82 2.66 25.23
N MET A 2 19.65 3.05 25.73
CA MET A 2 19.25 4.45 25.92
C MET A 2 18.56 4.58 27.30
N LYS A 3 18.70 5.70 27.98
CA LYS A 3 18.01 5.93 29.24
C LYS A 3 16.51 6.05 29.03
N LEU A 4 15.72 5.52 29.95
CA LEU A 4 14.26 5.64 29.87
C LEU A 4 13.84 7.13 29.85
N SER A 5 14.51 7.99 30.63
CA SER A 5 14.31 9.45 30.59
C SER A 5 14.42 10.04 29.20
N ASP A 6 15.40 9.58 28.40
CA ASP A 6 15.64 10.09 27.06
C ASP A 6 14.57 9.63 26.07
N LEU A 7 14.11 8.37 26.21
CA LEU A 7 13.00 7.84 25.41
C LEU A 7 11.68 8.60 25.61
N LEU A 8 11.48 9.16 26.80
CA LEU A 8 10.25 9.85 27.16
C LEU A 8 10.24 11.35 26.83
N GLN A 9 11.32 11.91 26.27
CA GLN A 9 11.44 13.36 26.02
C GLN A 9 10.34 13.93 25.09
N LYS A 10 9.82 13.13 24.17
CA LYS A 10 8.76 13.56 23.20
C LYS A 10 7.33 13.26 23.68
N ILE A 11 7.17 12.71 24.88
CA ILE A 11 5.87 12.40 25.47
C ILE A 11 5.73 13.07 26.83
N SER A 12 4.51 13.17 27.33
CA SER A 12 4.20 13.80 28.63
C SER A 12 3.69 12.75 29.60
N PRO A 13 4.52 12.18 30.47
CA PRO A 13 4.08 11.26 31.52
C PRO A 13 3.08 11.93 32.46
N LEU A 14 2.00 11.23 32.77
CA LEU A 14 1.00 11.63 33.78
C LEU A 14 1.41 11.14 35.19
N GLU A 15 2.03 9.96 35.25
CA GLU A 15 2.47 9.33 36.48
C GLU A 15 3.70 8.46 36.17
N THR A 16 4.63 8.42 37.10
CA THR A 16 5.81 7.53 37.01
C THR A 16 6.02 6.84 38.35
N ARG A 17 6.26 5.52 38.32
CA ARG A 17 6.59 4.72 39.49
C ARG A 17 7.81 3.88 39.19
N GLY A 18 8.90 4.10 39.85
CA GLY A 18 10.23 3.52 39.62
C GLY A 18 11.24 4.56 39.14
N SER A 19 12.36 4.09 38.57
CA SER A 19 13.48 4.95 38.17
C SER A 19 13.48 5.22 36.65
N LEU A 20 13.56 6.48 36.27
CA LEU A 20 13.77 6.90 34.88
C LEU A 20 15.24 6.77 34.40
N SER A 21 16.17 6.47 35.30
CA SER A 21 17.59 6.37 34.98
C SER A 21 18.02 4.97 34.51
N ILE A 22 17.08 4.05 34.35
CA ILE A 22 17.34 2.70 33.84
C ILE A 22 17.69 2.71 32.37
N ASP A 23 18.51 1.75 31.93
CA ASP A 23 18.85 1.57 30.54
C ASP A 23 17.85 0.65 29.85
N ILE A 24 17.37 1.09 28.70
CA ILE A 24 16.46 0.35 27.83
C ILE A 24 17.24 -0.11 26.58
N ASN A 25 17.14 -1.38 26.23
CA ASN A 25 17.83 -1.99 25.09
C ASN A 25 16.89 -2.42 23.94
N GLY A 26 15.59 -2.25 24.12
CA GLY A 26 14.57 -2.53 23.11
C GLY A 26 13.22 -1.93 23.48
N VAL A 27 12.39 -1.67 22.46
CA VAL A 27 11.02 -1.21 22.63
C VAL A 27 10.12 -2.23 21.93
N ASN A 28 9.09 -2.72 22.60
CA ASN A 28 8.13 -3.68 22.06
C ASN A 28 6.71 -3.35 22.46
N MET A 29 5.76 -3.59 21.56
CA MET A 29 4.31 -3.58 21.80
C MET A 29 3.69 -4.98 21.74
N ASP A 30 4.45 -5.98 21.31
CA ASP A 30 4.08 -7.39 21.36
C ASP A 30 4.80 -8.06 22.53
N SER A 31 4.04 -8.50 23.54
CA SER A 31 4.58 -9.16 24.73
C SER A 31 5.33 -10.46 24.44
N ARG A 32 5.08 -11.07 23.27
CA ARG A 32 5.77 -12.29 22.83
C ARG A 32 7.23 -12.02 22.45
N LEU A 33 7.54 -10.80 22.00
CA LEU A 33 8.85 -10.35 21.53
C LEU A 33 9.65 -9.60 22.61
N VAL A 34 9.09 -9.47 23.81
CA VAL A 34 9.79 -8.80 24.92
C VAL A 34 10.97 -9.64 25.38
N GLU A 35 12.10 -8.97 25.58
CA GLU A 35 13.35 -9.49 26.14
C GLU A 35 13.76 -8.70 27.37
N LYS A 36 14.77 -9.23 28.11
CA LYS A 36 15.31 -8.58 29.31
C LYS A 36 15.85 -7.17 28.97
N GLY A 37 15.41 -6.17 29.73
CA GLY A 37 15.86 -4.79 29.56
C GLY A 37 14.98 -3.98 28.57
N ASN A 38 13.89 -4.58 28.03
CA ASN A 38 13.00 -3.87 27.12
C ASN A 38 12.04 -2.93 27.87
N LEU A 39 11.58 -1.92 27.12
CA LEU A 39 10.36 -1.18 27.40
C LEU A 39 9.19 -1.88 26.69
N PHE A 40 8.21 -2.36 27.44
CA PHE A 40 6.94 -2.84 26.88
C PHE A 40 5.92 -1.71 26.86
N VAL A 41 5.29 -1.47 25.72
CA VAL A 41 4.21 -0.46 25.55
C VAL A 41 2.88 -1.18 25.43
N ALA A 42 2.02 -1.04 26.44
CA ALA A 42 0.69 -1.65 26.46
C ALA A 42 -0.30 -0.83 25.62
N VAL A 43 -0.38 -1.17 24.32
CA VAL A 43 -1.27 -0.49 23.37
C VAL A 43 -2.64 -1.17 23.36
N LYS A 44 -3.69 -0.36 23.36
CA LYS A 44 -5.09 -0.83 23.24
C LYS A 44 -5.41 -1.09 21.77
N GLY A 45 -5.08 -2.28 21.28
CA GLY A 45 -5.27 -2.66 19.89
C GLY A 45 -6.73 -2.95 19.52
N THR A 46 -6.99 -3.11 18.23
CA THR A 46 -8.34 -3.41 17.69
C THR A 46 -8.84 -4.82 17.98
N GLN A 47 -7.93 -5.77 18.26
CA GLN A 47 -8.26 -7.18 18.53
C GLN A 47 -7.99 -7.58 19.99
N ALA A 48 -7.03 -6.97 20.64
CA ALA A 48 -6.64 -7.26 22.02
C ALA A 48 -6.13 -6.00 22.72
N ASP A 49 -6.35 -5.93 24.02
CA ASP A 49 -5.82 -4.87 24.87
C ASP A 49 -4.44 -5.30 25.39
N GLY A 50 -3.39 -4.56 25.04
CA GLY A 50 -2.02 -4.80 25.47
C GLY A 50 -1.84 -4.81 26.99
N HIS A 51 -2.71 -4.12 27.74
CA HIS A 51 -2.66 -4.09 29.20
C HIS A 51 -2.88 -5.47 29.82
N ALA A 52 -3.62 -6.37 29.16
CA ALA A 52 -3.80 -7.75 29.60
C ALA A 52 -2.51 -8.59 29.57
N PHE A 53 -1.49 -8.14 28.86
CA PHE A 53 -0.24 -8.88 28.65
C PHE A 53 0.95 -8.34 29.47
N ILE A 54 0.72 -7.35 30.35
CA ILE A 54 1.78 -6.71 31.15
C ILE A 54 2.51 -7.75 32.02
N ALA A 55 1.77 -8.63 32.72
CA ALA A 55 2.38 -9.65 33.57
C ALA A 55 3.36 -10.55 32.78
N GLY A 56 2.92 -11.03 31.62
CA GLY A 56 3.78 -11.86 30.73
C GLY A 56 4.97 -11.10 30.16
N ALA A 57 4.84 -9.79 29.91
CA ALA A 57 5.98 -8.97 29.49
C ALA A 57 7.03 -8.80 30.63
N ILE A 58 6.56 -8.62 31.86
CA ILE A 58 7.42 -8.53 33.04
C ILE A 58 8.14 -9.86 33.29
N GLU A 59 7.44 -11.00 33.22
CA GLU A 59 8.03 -12.33 33.35
C GLU A 59 9.14 -12.57 32.33
N LYS A 60 9.04 -12.00 31.12
CA LYS A 60 10.09 -12.06 30.09
C LYS A 60 11.21 -11.04 30.29
N GLY A 61 11.12 -10.19 31.32
CA GLY A 61 12.18 -9.28 31.73
C GLY A 61 12.03 -7.85 31.23
N ALA A 62 10.82 -7.38 30.92
CA ALA A 62 10.59 -5.97 30.70
C ALA A 62 11.05 -5.16 31.91
N SER A 63 11.96 -4.20 31.72
CA SER A 63 12.45 -3.31 32.77
C SER A 63 11.59 -2.07 32.95
N ALA A 64 10.78 -1.73 31.94
CA ALA A 64 9.81 -0.67 32.03
C ALA A 64 8.51 -1.03 31.27
N VAL A 65 7.40 -0.45 31.73
CA VAL A 65 6.08 -0.62 31.10
C VAL A 65 5.43 0.76 30.93
N LEU A 66 4.99 1.05 29.69
CA LEU A 66 4.20 2.24 29.36
C LEU A 66 2.73 1.87 29.26
N VAL A 67 1.87 2.56 30.01
CA VAL A 67 0.44 2.26 30.12
C VAL A 67 -0.43 3.51 29.90
N SER A 68 -1.67 3.34 29.45
CA SER A 68 -2.70 4.39 29.49
C SER A 68 -3.70 4.22 30.65
N GLU A 69 -3.77 3.04 31.24
CA GLU A 69 -4.60 2.74 32.40
C GLU A 69 -3.87 3.12 33.72
N PRO A 70 -4.60 3.25 34.84
CA PRO A 70 -3.98 3.51 36.14
C PRO A 70 -2.92 2.46 36.50
N ILE A 71 -1.77 2.92 37.03
CA ILE A 71 -0.72 2.02 37.48
C ILE A 71 -1.25 1.19 38.66
N PRO A 72 -1.07 -0.15 38.65
CA PRO A 72 -1.48 -1.02 39.76
C PRO A 72 -0.89 -0.58 41.08
N VAL A 73 -1.61 -0.77 42.18
CA VAL A 73 -1.16 -0.39 43.54
C VAL A 73 0.14 -1.15 43.87
N GLU A 74 0.18 -2.44 43.58
CA GLU A 74 1.35 -3.30 43.75
C GLU A 74 2.06 -3.48 42.41
N THR A 75 3.32 -3.07 42.34
CA THR A 75 4.20 -3.23 41.18
C THR A 75 5.52 -3.85 41.62
N PRO A 76 6.17 -4.70 40.78
CA PRO A 76 7.51 -5.19 41.07
C PRO A 76 8.50 -4.04 41.25
N ALA A 77 9.35 -4.14 42.27
CA ALA A 77 10.28 -3.05 42.66
C ALA A 77 11.36 -2.77 41.58
N ASP A 78 11.62 -3.73 40.73
CA ASP A 78 12.63 -3.70 39.64
C ASP A 78 12.07 -3.27 38.28
N VAL A 79 10.76 -2.98 38.20
CA VAL A 79 10.09 -2.55 36.98
C VAL A 79 9.59 -1.12 37.11
N THR A 80 9.94 -0.28 36.17
CA THR A 80 9.43 1.11 36.10
C THR A 80 8.13 1.18 35.29
N PHE A 81 7.08 1.73 35.90
CA PHE A 81 5.82 2.02 35.24
C PHE A 81 5.72 3.50 34.89
N VAL A 82 5.31 3.78 33.66
CA VAL A 82 5.05 5.13 33.17
C VAL A 82 3.65 5.19 32.61
N ARG A 83 2.82 6.10 33.12
CA ARG A 83 1.46 6.31 32.61
C ARG A 83 1.41 7.53 31.71
N VAL A 84 0.75 7.38 30.57
CA VAL A 84 0.48 8.45 29.59
C VAL A 84 -1.02 8.52 29.29
N ALA A 85 -1.46 9.57 28.63
CA ALA A 85 -2.87 9.73 28.25
C ALA A 85 -3.28 8.71 27.16
N ASP A 86 -2.37 8.41 26.23
CA ASP A 86 -2.63 7.55 25.07
C ASP A 86 -1.33 6.83 24.65
N THR A 87 -1.34 5.51 24.77
CA THR A 87 -0.19 4.67 24.38
C THR A 87 -0.06 4.47 22.88
N GLU A 88 -1.15 4.59 22.10
CA GLU A 88 -1.09 4.59 20.63
C GLU A 88 -0.36 5.84 20.08
N ASP A 89 -0.56 7.00 20.72
CA ASP A 89 0.15 8.23 20.35
C ASP A 89 1.62 8.20 20.85
N ALA A 90 1.86 7.60 22.00
CA ALA A 90 3.17 7.56 22.62
C ALA A 90 4.14 6.59 21.92
N ILE A 91 3.67 5.41 21.49
CA ILE A 91 4.54 4.36 20.95
C ILE A 91 5.34 4.82 19.73
N GLY A 92 4.73 5.55 18.80
CA GLY A 92 5.41 6.10 17.64
C GLY A 92 6.56 7.03 18.02
N LYS A 93 6.32 7.96 18.95
CA LYS A 93 7.31 8.94 19.45
C LYS A 93 8.46 8.26 20.19
N VAL A 94 8.14 7.27 21.01
CA VAL A 94 9.13 6.46 21.73
C VAL A 94 10.00 5.66 20.77
N ALA A 95 9.39 4.98 19.81
CA ALA A 95 10.10 4.21 18.78
C ALA A 95 10.99 5.12 17.93
N THR A 96 10.49 6.27 17.49
CA THR A 96 11.25 7.26 16.73
C THR A 96 12.52 7.67 17.50
N THR A 97 12.39 8.00 18.78
CA THR A 97 13.53 8.36 19.64
C THR A 97 14.50 7.18 19.81
N PHE A 98 13.97 5.97 20.07
CA PHE A 98 14.81 4.78 20.28
C PHE A 98 15.67 4.43 19.06
N TYR A 99 15.11 4.59 17.85
CA TYR A 99 15.83 4.32 16.59
C TYR A 99 16.56 5.55 16.02
N GLY A 100 16.81 6.57 16.84
CA GLY A 100 17.69 7.70 16.51
C GLY A 100 17.10 8.70 15.53
N ASP A 101 15.79 8.97 15.65
CA ASP A 101 15.07 9.96 14.85
C ASP A 101 15.33 9.83 13.33
N PRO A 102 15.01 8.68 12.72
CA PRO A 102 15.43 8.37 11.35
C PRO A 102 15.00 9.41 10.32
N THR A 103 13.83 10.04 10.51
CA THR A 103 13.30 11.06 9.60
C THR A 103 13.96 12.42 9.70
N GLN A 104 14.88 12.61 10.65
CA GLN A 104 15.82 13.73 10.67
C GLN A 104 17.08 13.46 9.83
N ARG A 105 17.32 12.21 9.47
CA ARG A 105 18.52 11.74 8.78
C ARG A 105 18.27 11.37 7.32
N LEU A 106 17.01 11.12 6.94
CA LEU A 106 16.54 10.86 5.57
C LEU A 106 15.25 11.63 5.28
N LYS A 107 14.95 11.87 4.01
CA LYS A 107 13.71 12.50 3.57
C LYS A 107 12.64 11.43 3.35
N LEU A 108 11.63 11.40 4.21
CA LEU A 108 10.52 10.46 4.12
C LEU A 108 9.36 11.06 3.30
N VAL A 109 8.88 10.33 2.31
CA VAL A 109 7.68 10.69 1.52
C VAL A 109 6.63 9.60 1.64
N GLY A 110 5.42 9.99 2.04
CA GLY A 110 4.30 9.08 2.23
C GLY A 110 3.26 9.20 1.11
N VAL A 111 2.68 8.06 0.71
CA VAL A 111 1.63 8.01 -0.31
C VAL A 111 0.38 7.40 0.28
N THR A 112 -0.76 8.10 0.21
CA THR A 112 -2.06 7.58 0.63
C THR A 112 -3.13 7.74 -0.46
N GLY A 113 -4.20 6.97 -0.33
CA GLY A 113 -5.34 6.91 -1.24
C GLY A 113 -5.93 5.50 -1.27
N THR A 114 -6.94 5.27 -2.07
CA THR A 114 -7.48 3.90 -2.27
C THR A 114 -6.57 3.12 -3.20
N ASN A 115 -6.36 3.58 -4.42
CA ASN A 115 -5.55 2.95 -5.46
C ASN A 115 -4.29 3.78 -5.77
N GLY A 116 -3.24 3.15 -6.34
CA GLY A 116 -2.05 3.82 -6.83
C GLY A 116 -0.89 3.95 -5.82
N LYS A 117 -1.10 3.73 -4.53
CA LYS A 117 -0.06 3.87 -3.47
C LYS A 117 1.21 3.09 -3.79
N THR A 118 1.08 1.80 -4.03
CA THR A 118 2.20 0.89 -4.33
C THR A 118 2.95 1.34 -5.57
N THR A 119 2.23 1.65 -6.65
CA THR A 119 2.82 2.12 -7.90
C THR A 119 3.65 3.38 -7.66
N ILE A 120 3.09 4.39 -7.02
CA ILE A 120 3.77 5.67 -6.80
C ILE A 120 4.98 5.51 -5.89
N ALA A 121 4.84 4.83 -4.73
CA ALA A 121 5.96 4.63 -3.81
C ALA A 121 7.11 3.84 -4.46
N THR A 122 6.79 2.78 -5.20
CA THR A 122 7.80 1.95 -5.88
C THR A 122 8.45 2.69 -7.06
N VAL A 123 7.67 3.44 -7.85
CA VAL A 123 8.22 4.22 -8.97
C VAL A 123 9.12 5.35 -8.46
N LEU A 124 8.76 6.02 -7.35
CA LEU A 124 9.64 7.00 -6.70
C LEU A 124 10.94 6.35 -6.22
N TYR A 125 10.87 5.19 -5.57
CA TYR A 125 12.06 4.45 -5.14
C TYR A 125 12.97 4.12 -6.33
N HIS A 126 12.43 3.59 -7.43
CA HIS A 126 13.21 3.28 -8.63
C HIS A 126 13.77 4.55 -9.29
N LEU A 127 12.95 5.62 -9.41
CA LEU A 127 13.37 6.87 -10.01
C LEU A 127 14.58 7.46 -9.27
N PHE A 128 14.51 7.55 -7.95
CA PHE A 128 15.61 8.11 -7.16
C PHE A 128 16.83 7.19 -7.12
N THR A 129 16.62 5.87 -7.16
CA THR A 129 17.74 4.90 -7.26
C THR A 129 18.46 5.03 -8.61
N GLU A 130 17.73 5.17 -9.73
CA GLU A 130 18.32 5.38 -11.07
C GLU A 130 19.00 6.76 -11.21
N LEU A 131 18.61 7.73 -10.39
CA LEU A 131 19.32 9.01 -10.26
C LEU A 131 20.61 8.91 -9.42
N GLY A 132 20.89 7.74 -8.82
CA GLY A 132 22.10 7.48 -8.05
C GLY A 132 21.96 7.70 -6.54
N PHE A 133 20.77 8.00 -6.03
CA PHE A 133 20.54 8.12 -4.60
C PHE A 133 20.35 6.75 -3.94
N LYS A 134 20.84 6.59 -2.72
CA LYS A 134 20.49 5.41 -1.91
C LYS A 134 19.13 5.63 -1.27
N CYS A 135 18.18 4.72 -1.53
CA CYS A 135 16.79 4.88 -1.16
C CYS A 135 16.27 3.70 -0.34
N GLY A 136 15.25 3.96 0.48
CA GLY A 136 14.43 2.96 1.13
C GLY A 136 13.01 2.92 0.56
N LEU A 137 12.36 1.77 0.71
CA LEU A 137 10.95 1.58 0.34
C LEU A 137 10.23 0.79 1.43
N CYS A 138 9.04 1.26 1.84
CA CYS A 138 8.09 0.49 2.64
C CYS A 138 6.78 0.33 1.85
N SER A 139 6.51 -0.86 1.34
CA SER A 139 5.36 -1.10 0.46
C SER A 139 4.68 -2.45 0.72
N THR A 140 3.51 -2.62 0.12
CA THR A 140 2.74 -3.88 0.18
C THR A 140 3.49 -5.05 -0.46
N VAL A 141 4.29 -4.79 -1.49
CA VAL A 141 4.99 -5.82 -2.27
C VAL A 141 6.24 -6.30 -1.54
N CYS A 142 7.11 -5.36 -1.19
CA CYS A 142 8.38 -5.63 -0.54
C CYS A 142 8.91 -4.34 0.10
N ASN A 143 9.61 -4.46 1.21
CA ASN A 143 10.41 -3.36 1.73
C ASN A 143 11.83 -3.45 1.16
N TYR A 144 12.48 -2.31 0.96
CA TYR A 144 13.86 -2.25 0.54
C TYR A 144 14.67 -1.32 1.46
N ILE A 145 15.84 -1.76 1.87
CA ILE A 145 16.87 -0.96 2.53
C ILE A 145 18.05 -0.86 1.57
N GLY A 146 18.23 0.27 0.91
CA GLY A 146 19.05 0.31 -0.29
C GLY A 146 18.53 -0.69 -1.32
N THR A 147 19.38 -1.63 -1.76
CA THR A 147 19.00 -2.71 -2.69
C THR A 147 18.60 -4.02 -1.98
N ARG A 148 18.73 -4.09 -0.65
CA ARG A 148 18.41 -5.28 0.15
C ARG A 148 16.90 -5.40 0.36
N ALA A 149 16.31 -6.46 -0.20
CA ALA A 149 14.90 -6.78 0.00
C ALA A 149 14.65 -7.30 1.43
N VAL A 150 13.58 -6.81 2.05
CA VAL A 150 13.10 -7.22 3.38
C VAL A 150 11.64 -7.61 3.26
N PRO A 151 11.25 -8.85 3.64
CA PRO A 151 9.86 -9.28 3.58
C PRO A 151 8.93 -8.34 4.35
N THR A 152 7.70 -8.20 3.87
CA THR A 152 6.66 -7.41 4.52
C THR A 152 5.45 -8.27 4.86
N GLU A 153 4.83 -8.02 6.02
CA GLU A 153 3.56 -8.64 6.41
C GLU A 153 2.38 -7.66 6.27
N HIS A 154 2.68 -6.38 6.29
CA HIS A 154 1.70 -5.30 6.23
C HIS A 154 2.15 -4.19 5.30
N THR A 155 1.20 -3.59 4.58
CA THR A 155 1.43 -2.40 3.73
C THR A 155 2.16 -1.28 4.48
N THR A 156 1.78 -1.04 5.73
CA THR A 156 2.44 -0.12 6.65
C THR A 156 2.65 -0.87 7.95
N PRO A 157 3.89 -1.16 8.36
CA PRO A 157 4.19 -1.87 9.60
C PRO A 157 3.67 -1.17 10.86
N ASP A 158 3.73 -1.87 12.00
CA ASP A 158 3.54 -1.25 13.32
C ASP A 158 4.63 -0.19 13.61
N PRO A 159 4.41 0.71 14.58
CA PRO A 159 5.33 1.82 14.82
C PRO A 159 6.75 1.40 15.16
N VAL A 160 6.95 0.30 15.89
CA VAL A 160 8.28 -0.19 16.28
C VAL A 160 9.02 -0.76 15.08
N THR A 161 8.37 -1.64 14.33
CA THR A 161 8.93 -2.23 13.10
C THR A 161 9.22 -1.17 12.06
N LEU A 162 8.32 -0.19 11.87
CA LEU A 162 8.50 0.90 10.92
C LEU A 162 9.71 1.77 11.26
N ASN A 163 9.84 2.19 12.53
CA ASN A 163 10.98 3.00 12.98
C ASN A 163 12.28 2.22 12.90
N ARG A 164 12.29 0.92 13.21
CA ARG A 164 13.45 0.06 13.02
C ARG A 164 13.91 0.02 11.57
N LEU A 165 12.98 -0.20 10.62
CA LEU A 165 13.29 -0.20 9.18
C LEU A 165 13.86 1.16 8.73
N LEU A 166 13.22 2.26 9.12
CA LEU A 166 13.70 3.61 8.78
C LEU A 166 15.07 3.91 9.44
N GLY A 167 15.29 3.44 10.67
CA GLY A 167 16.58 3.51 11.34
C GLY A 167 17.68 2.77 10.59
N GLU A 168 17.41 1.52 10.18
CA GLU A 168 18.33 0.73 9.35
C GLU A 168 18.61 1.41 8.00
N MET A 169 17.58 1.99 7.35
CA MET A 169 17.75 2.75 6.10
C MET A 169 18.70 3.94 6.31
N ALA A 170 18.49 4.70 7.40
CA ALA A 170 19.33 5.86 7.73
C ALA A 170 20.75 5.45 8.08
N ASP A 171 20.95 4.35 8.81
CA ASP A 171 22.27 3.80 9.19
C ASP A 171 23.02 3.28 7.96
N GLU A 172 22.31 2.72 6.97
CA GLU A 172 22.89 2.33 5.70
C GLU A 172 23.15 3.51 4.74
N GLY A 173 22.79 4.74 5.14
CA GLY A 173 23.02 5.96 4.36
C GLY A 173 21.98 6.21 3.27
N CYS A 174 20.74 5.73 3.42
CA CYS A 174 19.65 6.14 2.56
C CYS A 174 19.34 7.63 2.76
N GLU A 175 19.28 8.38 1.66
CA GLU A 175 18.93 9.81 1.65
C GLU A 175 17.42 10.03 1.58
N TYR A 176 16.71 9.10 0.96
CA TYR A 176 15.26 9.14 0.77
C TYR A 176 14.64 7.82 1.20
N ALA A 177 13.41 7.90 1.71
CA ALA A 177 12.55 6.73 1.88
C ALA A 177 11.14 7.05 1.37
N PHE A 178 10.57 6.10 0.65
CA PHE A 178 9.22 6.20 0.11
C PHE A 178 8.33 5.14 0.75
N MET A 179 7.12 5.51 1.16
CA MET A 179 6.27 4.55 1.85
C MET A 179 4.79 4.69 1.52
N GLU A 180 4.09 3.56 1.58
CA GLU A 180 2.64 3.53 1.57
C GLU A 180 2.09 3.83 2.97
N CYS A 181 1.19 4.81 3.06
CA CYS A 181 0.45 5.15 4.28
C CYS A 181 -0.99 4.66 4.14
N SER A 182 -1.30 3.46 4.65
CA SER A 182 -2.66 2.92 4.63
C SER A 182 -3.59 3.66 5.59
N SER A 183 -4.90 3.69 5.30
CA SER A 183 -5.88 4.32 6.19
C SER A 183 -5.93 3.70 7.57
N HIS A 184 -5.69 2.38 7.68
CA HIS A 184 -5.57 1.69 8.96
C HIS A 184 -4.36 2.19 9.75
N ALA A 185 -3.20 2.32 9.08
CA ALA A 185 -1.98 2.77 9.73
C ALA A 185 -2.08 4.23 10.22
N ILE A 186 -2.71 5.09 9.44
CA ILE A 186 -2.94 6.49 9.84
C ILE A 186 -3.90 6.53 11.03
N HIS A 187 -5.03 5.82 10.95
CA HIS A 187 -6.04 5.77 12.00
C HIS A 187 -5.49 5.16 13.31
N GLN A 188 -4.66 4.12 13.22
CA GLN A 188 -3.98 3.47 14.35
C GLN A 188 -2.66 4.16 14.72
N LYS A 189 -2.43 5.38 14.28
CA LYS A 189 -1.23 6.20 14.60
C LYS A 189 0.12 5.49 14.37
N ARG A 190 0.18 4.49 13.48
CA ARG A 190 1.42 3.72 13.20
C ARG A 190 2.54 4.59 12.66
N ILE A 191 2.20 5.72 12.02
CA ILE A 191 3.13 6.71 11.48
C ILE A 191 3.37 7.89 12.44
N GLY A 192 2.85 7.80 13.68
CA GLY A 192 3.03 8.82 14.70
C GLY A 192 4.52 9.02 15.05
N GLY A 193 4.89 10.27 15.28
CA GLY A 193 6.27 10.64 15.62
C GLY A 193 7.23 10.78 14.42
N LEU A 194 6.81 10.39 13.20
CA LEU A 194 7.62 10.55 11.99
C LEU A 194 7.42 11.93 11.36
N ASP A 195 8.51 12.53 10.90
CA ASP A 195 8.50 13.76 10.13
C ASP A 195 8.56 13.45 8.64
N PHE A 196 7.54 13.88 7.90
CA PHE A 196 7.47 13.67 6.46
C PHE A 196 7.95 14.90 5.70
N ALA A 197 8.89 14.69 4.76
CA ALA A 197 9.29 15.72 3.79
C ALA A 197 8.15 16.01 2.80
N GLY A 198 7.28 15.04 2.54
CA GLY A 198 6.12 15.23 1.68
C GLY A 198 5.09 14.11 1.79
N ALA A 199 3.88 14.43 1.34
CA ALA A 199 2.77 13.49 1.27
C ALA A 199 2.02 13.62 -0.07
N LEU A 200 1.57 12.48 -0.59
CA LEU A 200 0.82 12.39 -1.85
C LEU A 200 -0.56 11.77 -1.62
N PHE A 201 -1.60 12.39 -2.18
CA PHE A 201 -2.94 11.83 -2.24
C PHE A 201 -3.29 11.39 -3.66
N THR A 202 -3.74 10.15 -3.82
CA THR A 202 -4.06 9.58 -5.13
C THR A 202 -5.53 9.71 -5.49
N ASN A 203 -6.41 9.02 -4.77
CA ASN A 203 -7.86 8.98 -4.98
C ASN A 203 -8.57 8.40 -3.76
N LEU A 204 -9.90 8.59 -3.71
CA LEU A 204 -10.74 8.01 -2.67
C LEU A 204 -11.99 7.37 -3.28
N THR A 205 -12.04 6.04 -3.27
CA THR A 205 -13.19 5.24 -3.67
C THR A 205 -13.60 4.28 -2.57
N ARG A 206 -14.73 3.57 -2.75
CA ARG A 206 -15.26 2.69 -1.71
C ARG A 206 -14.34 1.51 -1.44
N ASP A 207 -13.74 1.49 -0.25
CA ASP A 207 -12.94 0.38 0.26
C ASP A 207 -12.90 0.43 1.80
N HIS A 208 -12.53 -0.68 2.46
CA HIS A 208 -12.30 -0.78 3.91
C HIS A 208 -13.45 -0.28 4.82
N LEU A 209 -14.72 -0.35 4.34
CA LEU A 209 -15.88 0.03 5.14
C LEU A 209 -16.22 -0.99 6.23
N ASP A 210 -15.71 -2.20 6.13
CA ASP A 210 -15.70 -3.20 7.21
C ASP A 210 -15.00 -2.67 8.46
N TYR A 211 -13.92 -1.91 8.29
CA TYR A 211 -13.13 -1.27 9.35
C TYR A 211 -13.64 0.13 9.71
N HIS A 212 -13.71 1.03 8.72
CA HIS A 212 -14.01 2.46 8.95
C HIS A 212 -15.50 2.75 9.15
N LYS A 213 -16.40 1.80 8.83
CA LYS A 213 -17.86 1.87 8.93
C LYS A 213 -18.53 2.82 7.94
N THR A 214 -18.02 4.03 7.75
CA THR A 214 -18.56 5.04 6.82
C THR A 214 -17.47 5.55 5.86
N PHE A 215 -17.90 6.10 4.73
CA PHE A 215 -16.99 6.71 3.77
C PHE A 215 -16.31 7.97 4.35
N GLU A 216 -17.04 8.72 5.17
CA GLU A 216 -16.53 9.91 5.86
C GLU A 216 -15.39 9.55 6.81
N ASN A 217 -15.57 8.52 7.65
CA ASN A 217 -14.51 8.05 8.55
C ASN A 217 -13.28 7.57 7.77
N TYR A 218 -13.48 6.90 6.64
CA TYR A 218 -12.40 6.46 5.76
C TYR A 218 -11.64 7.63 5.14
N ARG A 219 -12.37 8.67 4.67
CA ARG A 219 -11.80 9.93 4.19
C ARG A 219 -11.01 10.64 5.28
N ASP A 220 -11.63 10.81 6.45
CA ASP A 220 -11.06 11.59 7.56
C ASP A 220 -9.83 10.91 8.16
N ALA A 221 -9.79 9.57 8.18
CA ALA A 221 -8.60 8.82 8.52
C ALA A 221 -7.41 9.15 7.61
N LYS A 222 -7.62 9.24 6.28
CA LYS A 222 -6.55 9.63 5.34
C LYS A 222 -6.19 11.11 5.45
N LYS A 223 -7.20 11.97 5.65
CA LYS A 223 -7.03 13.41 5.81
C LYS A 223 -6.12 13.75 7.01
N ALA A 224 -6.22 13.01 8.11
CA ALA A 224 -5.40 13.20 9.29
C ALA A 224 -3.88 13.14 9.00
N PHE A 225 -3.46 12.41 7.97
CA PHE A 225 -2.07 12.39 7.51
C PHE A 225 -1.61 13.78 7.02
N PHE A 226 -2.42 14.43 6.19
CA PHE A 226 -2.11 15.76 5.66
C PHE A 226 -2.21 16.85 6.73
N ASP A 227 -3.17 16.72 7.65
CA ASP A 227 -3.35 17.66 8.75
C ASP A 227 -2.15 17.64 9.72
N GLY A 228 -1.45 16.49 9.81
CA GLY A 228 -0.27 16.29 10.64
C GLY A 228 1.06 16.76 10.01
N LEU A 229 1.08 17.19 8.74
CA LEU A 229 2.31 17.59 8.06
C LEU A 229 2.89 18.88 8.63
N GLY A 230 4.22 18.94 8.72
CA GLY A 230 4.95 20.16 9.06
C GLY A 230 4.90 21.24 7.95
N LYS A 231 5.17 22.48 8.33
CA LYS A 231 5.13 23.63 7.40
C LYS A 231 6.17 23.54 6.26
N ASP A 232 7.26 22.82 6.48
CA ASP A 232 8.35 22.67 5.52
C ASP A 232 8.14 21.51 4.56
N ALA A 233 7.12 20.67 4.81
CA ALA A 233 6.73 19.59 3.94
C ALA A 233 5.98 20.09 2.69
N PHE A 234 5.83 19.22 1.69
CA PHE A 234 4.90 19.42 0.59
C PHE A 234 3.72 18.45 0.69
N ALA A 235 2.57 18.88 0.19
CA ALA A 235 1.35 18.09 0.08
C ALA A 235 0.89 18.11 -1.37
N ILE A 236 1.02 16.99 -2.08
CA ILE A 236 0.58 16.87 -3.48
C ILE A 236 -0.76 16.15 -3.52
N THR A 237 -1.76 16.75 -4.13
CA THR A 237 -3.11 16.19 -4.20
C THR A 237 -3.64 16.09 -5.61
N ASN A 238 -4.45 15.06 -5.86
CA ASN A 238 -5.15 14.83 -7.12
C ASN A 238 -6.35 15.77 -7.25
N ALA A 239 -6.27 16.74 -8.16
CA ALA A 239 -7.37 17.67 -8.41
C ALA A 239 -8.53 17.05 -9.24
N ASP A 240 -8.32 15.88 -9.85
CA ASP A 240 -9.37 15.15 -10.56
C ASP A 240 -10.27 14.34 -9.59
N ASP A 241 -9.84 14.12 -8.34
CA ASP A 241 -10.65 13.49 -7.30
C ASP A 241 -11.41 14.55 -6.49
N LYS A 242 -12.72 14.35 -6.32
CA LYS A 242 -13.60 15.27 -5.57
C LYS A 242 -13.17 15.50 -4.11
N ASN A 243 -12.43 14.58 -3.52
CA ASN A 243 -11.89 14.69 -2.16
C ASN A 243 -10.48 15.29 -2.14
N GLY A 244 -9.85 15.51 -3.29
CA GLY A 244 -8.47 15.97 -3.38
C GLY A 244 -8.19 17.25 -2.59
N LEU A 245 -9.00 18.29 -2.80
CA LEU A 245 -8.85 19.55 -2.07
C LEU A 245 -9.28 19.41 -0.59
N ILE A 246 -10.22 18.52 -0.28
CA ILE A 246 -10.62 18.25 1.11
C ILE A 246 -9.45 17.67 1.91
N MET A 247 -8.65 16.79 1.29
CA MET A 247 -7.49 16.18 1.97
C MET A 247 -6.49 17.20 2.49
N VAL A 248 -6.29 18.28 1.74
CA VAL A 248 -5.24 19.28 2.03
C VAL A 248 -5.76 20.58 2.65
N GLN A 249 -7.07 20.70 2.93
CA GLN A 249 -7.67 21.98 3.34
C GLN A 249 -7.13 22.54 4.67
N ASN A 250 -6.65 21.68 5.59
CA ASN A 250 -6.16 22.08 6.91
C ASN A 250 -4.64 21.85 7.07
N THR A 251 -3.95 21.40 6.03
CA THR A 251 -2.51 21.18 6.10
C THR A 251 -1.73 22.46 6.27
N LYS A 252 -0.61 22.39 6.99
CA LYS A 252 0.38 23.49 7.07
C LYS A 252 1.43 23.41 5.97
N ALA A 253 1.48 22.29 5.24
CA ALA A 253 2.45 22.02 4.19
C ALA A 253 2.18 22.88 2.93
N ARG A 254 3.17 22.99 2.06
CA ARG A 254 3.01 23.62 0.74
C ARG A 254 2.14 22.73 -0.14
N ILE A 255 0.98 23.25 -0.56
CA ILE A 255 0.03 22.51 -1.39
C ILE A 255 0.44 22.61 -2.85
N LYS A 256 0.43 21.46 -3.52
CA LYS A 256 0.57 21.28 -4.96
C LYS A 256 -0.52 20.37 -5.49
N THR A 257 -0.93 20.60 -6.72
CA THR A 257 -1.99 19.83 -7.36
C THR A 257 -1.47 19.14 -8.61
N TYR A 258 -2.04 17.99 -8.93
CA TYR A 258 -1.87 17.38 -10.24
C TYR A 258 -3.22 16.98 -10.85
N SER A 259 -3.27 16.98 -12.19
CA SER A 259 -4.50 16.68 -12.94
C SER A 259 -4.21 16.23 -14.35
N THR A 260 -5.06 15.32 -14.86
CA THR A 260 -5.13 14.96 -16.29
C THR A 260 -6.22 15.73 -17.03
N ARG A 261 -7.09 16.46 -16.32
CA ARG A 261 -8.31 17.11 -16.87
C ARG A 261 -8.34 18.62 -16.66
N ALA A 262 -8.00 19.08 -15.46
CA ALA A 262 -8.12 20.47 -15.04
C ALA A 262 -6.76 21.19 -15.03
N ALA A 263 -6.79 22.49 -14.78
CA ALA A 263 -5.57 23.26 -14.47
C ALA A 263 -5.00 22.80 -13.13
N ALA A 264 -3.70 22.55 -13.08
CA ALA A 264 -2.97 22.10 -11.91
C ALA A 264 -1.50 22.50 -12.03
N ASP A 265 -0.74 22.40 -10.90
CA ASP A 265 0.71 22.63 -10.91
C ASP A 265 1.42 21.61 -11.80
N TYR A 266 0.97 20.34 -11.76
CA TYR A 266 1.49 19.25 -12.58
C TYR A 266 0.37 18.71 -13.46
N LYS A 267 0.48 18.91 -14.75
CA LYS A 267 -0.54 18.55 -15.73
C LYS A 267 0.02 17.57 -16.75
N GLY A 268 -0.77 16.57 -17.12
CA GLY A 268 -0.40 15.62 -18.18
C GLY A 268 -1.58 15.18 -19.01
N LYS A 269 -1.31 14.78 -20.23
CA LYS A 269 -2.27 14.16 -21.14
C LYS A 269 -1.61 13.05 -21.93
N ILE A 270 -2.41 12.10 -22.38
CA ILE A 270 -1.99 11.04 -23.30
C ILE A 270 -2.02 11.62 -24.71
N LEU A 271 -0.92 11.49 -25.45
CA LEU A 271 -0.84 11.80 -26.87
C LEU A 271 -1.07 10.52 -27.69
N GLU A 272 -0.42 9.42 -27.30
CA GLU A 272 -0.58 8.11 -27.91
C GLU A 272 -0.56 7.02 -26.83
N GLU A 273 -1.32 5.94 -27.06
CA GLU A 273 -1.39 4.80 -26.14
C GLU A 273 -1.43 3.46 -26.88
N SER A 274 -0.68 2.49 -26.36
CA SER A 274 -0.65 1.09 -26.79
C SER A 274 -0.46 0.17 -25.58
N LEU A 275 -0.51 -1.16 -25.79
CA LEU A 275 -0.20 -2.12 -24.72
C LEU A 275 1.29 -2.14 -24.35
N GLU A 276 2.17 -1.56 -25.16
CA GLU A 276 3.59 -1.45 -24.92
C GLU A 276 3.98 -0.19 -24.14
N GLY A 277 3.10 0.81 -24.08
CA GLY A 277 3.35 2.07 -23.37
C GLY A 277 2.54 3.25 -23.90
N MET A 278 2.89 4.44 -23.42
CA MET A 278 2.23 5.69 -23.77
C MET A 278 3.24 6.77 -24.17
N LEU A 279 2.85 7.62 -25.09
CA LEU A 279 3.46 8.93 -25.30
C LEU A 279 2.62 9.95 -24.52
N LEU A 280 3.25 10.63 -23.56
CA LEU A 280 2.60 11.60 -22.68
C LEU A 280 3.17 13.00 -22.94
N GLU A 281 2.35 14.02 -22.73
CA GLU A 281 2.82 15.37 -22.49
C GLU A 281 2.68 15.68 -20.99
N ILE A 282 3.78 16.00 -20.31
CA ILE A 282 3.82 16.40 -18.90
C ILE A 282 4.38 17.82 -18.80
N ASN A 283 3.58 18.77 -18.33
CA ASN A 283 3.91 20.20 -18.24
C ASN A 283 4.54 20.77 -19.54
N GLY A 284 3.95 20.40 -20.68
CA GLY A 284 4.38 20.88 -22.02
C GLY A 284 5.62 20.16 -22.59
N ARG A 285 6.05 19.06 -22.00
CA ARG A 285 7.17 18.24 -22.46
C ARG A 285 6.70 16.83 -22.81
N GLU A 286 7.12 16.30 -23.93
CA GLU A 286 6.80 14.96 -24.36
C GLU A 286 7.73 13.94 -23.71
N VAL A 287 7.17 12.79 -23.29
CA VAL A 287 7.89 11.67 -22.74
C VAL A 287 7.21 10.37 -23.13
N SER A 288 7.98 9.42 -23.66
CA SER A 288 7.53 8.05 -23.89
C SER A 288 7.76 7.22 -22.62
N VAL A 289 6.74 6.52 -22.15
CA VAL A 289 6.80 5.68 -20.95
C VAL A 289 6.27 4.28 -21.25
N ARG A 290 6.77 3.27 -20.52
CA ARG A 290 6.32 1.87 -20.64
C ARG A 290 5.08 1.56 -19.82
N PHE A 291 4.59 2.52 -19.06
CA PHE A 291 3.34 2.40 -18.31
C PHE A 291 2.15 2.55 -19.24
N VAL A 292 1.05 1.89 -18.88
CA VAL A 292 -0.16 1.83 -19.68
C VAL A 292 -1.36 2.18 -18.79
N GLY A 293 -2.38 2.80 -19.39
CA GLY A 293 -3.62 3.13 -18.72
C GLY A 293 -3.66 4.53 -18.12
N ARG A 294 -4.80 5.19 -18.30
CA ARG A 294 -5.04 6.58 -17.87
C ARG A 294 -4.78 6.80 -16.38
N PHE A 295 -5.08 5.82 -15.53
CA PHE A 295 -4.79 5.89 -14.10
C PHE A 295 -3.27 5.95 -13.81
N ASN A 296 -2.43 5.35 -14.66
CA ASN A 296 -0.98 5.45 -14.53
C ASN A 296 -0.46 6.84 -14.92
N VAL A 297 -1.14 7.57 -15.81
CA VAL A 297 -0.78 8.98 -16.04
C VAL A 297 -0.92 9.79 -14.75
N SER A 298 -2.03 9.61 -14.01
CA SER A 298 -2.21 10.25 -12.70
C SER A 298 -1.12 9.84 -11.71
N ASN A 299 -0.76 8.55 -11.66
CA ASN A 299 0.33 8.06 -10.81
C ASN A 299 1.68 8.70 -11.19
N LEU A 300 2.00 8.77 -12.48
CA LEU A 300 3.25 9.37 -12.98
C LEU A 300 3.30 10.88 -12.77
N LEU A 301 2.17 11.59 -12.81
CA LEU A 301 2.10 13.01 -12.46
C LEU A 301 2.40 13.23 -10.97
N ALA A 302 1.87 12.38 -10.09
CA ALA A 302 2.19 12.43 -8.66
C ALA A 302 3.68 12.17 -8.42
N VAL A 303 4.27 11.18 -9.11
CA VAL A 303 5.71 10.88 -9.06
C VAL A 303 6.53 12.06 -9.56
N TYR A 304 6.19 12.60 -10.73
CA TYR A 304 6.85 13.77 -11.31
C TYR A 304 6.81 14.96 -10.34
N GLY A 305 5.62 15.28 -9.80
CA GLY A 305 5.46 16.34 -8.83
C GLY A 305 6.32 16.15 -7.58
N ALA A 306 6.36 14.94 -7.02
CA ALA A 306 7.19 14.64 -5.85
C ALA A 306 8.68 14.79 -6.16
N ALA A 307 9.14 14.36 -7.33
CA ALA A 307 10.53 14.52 -7.73
C ALA A 307 10.92 16.01 -7.85
N ILE A 308 10.05 16.84 -8.46
CA ILE A 308 10.26 18.30 -8.55
C ILE A 308 10.31 18.94 -7.16
N GLU A 309 9.38 18.61 -6.26
CA GLU A 309 9.36 19.18 -4.89
C GLU A 309 10.56 18.70 -4.05
N LEU A 310 11.16 17.57 -4.38
CA LEU A 310 12.40 17.07 -3.77
C LEU A 310 13.67 17.65 -4.41
N GLY A 311 13.52 18.48 -5.47
CA GLY A 311 14.62 19.25 -6.09
C GLY A 311 15.24 18.60 -7.33
N ILE A 312 14.63 17.56 -7.90
CA ILE A 312 15.08 16.96 -9.15
C ILE A 312 14.58 17.82 -10.34
N SER A 313 15.43 18.02 -11.35
CA SER A 313 15.03 18.80 -12.53
C SER A 313 13.95 18.07 -13.35
N PRO A 314 13.09 18.82 -14.07
CA PRO A 314 12.10 18.24 -14.98
C PRO A 314 12.73 17.29 -16.02
N GLU A 315 13.87 17.67 -16.58
CA GLU A 315 14.58 16.92 -17.61
C GLU A 315 15.07 15.56 -17.09
N GLU A 316 15.72 15.55 -15.93
CA GLU A 316 16.21 14.31 -15.31
C GLU A 316 15.06 13.41 -14.89
N THR A 317 13.99 13.98 -14.31
CA THR A 317 12.81 13.24 -13.92
C THR A 317 12.17 12.55 -15.13
N LEU A 318 11.94 13.25 -16.23
CA LEU A 318 11.32 12.68 -17.44
C LEU A 318 12.25 11.66 -18.12
N ARG A 319 13.55 11.94 -18.17
CA ARG A 319 14.54 11.00 -18.70
C ARG A 319 14.50 9.65 -17.97
N VAL A 320 14.46 9.67 -16.65
CA VAL A 320 14.41 8.43 -15.87
C VAL A 320 13.03 7.77 -16.01
N LEU A 321 11.92 8.51 -15.93
CA LEU A 321 10.58 7.96 -16.13
C LEU A 321 10.44 7.20 -17.44
N SER A 322 11.11 7.64 -18.52
CA SER A 322 11.07 6.98 -19.81
C SER A 322 11.73 5.59 -19.82
N SER A 323 12.65 5.33 -18.90
CA SER A 323 13.38 4.05 -18.82
C SER A 323 12.75 3.07 -17.83
N LEU A 324 11.92 3.55 -16.90
CA LEU A 324 11.32 2.70 -15.86
C LEU A 324 10.30 1.71 -16.43
N HIS A 325 10.24 0.56 -15.76
CA HIS A 325 9.26 -0.48 -16.04
C HIS A 325 8.04 -0.38 -15.10
N PRO A 326 6.86 -0.88 -15.52
CA PRO A 326 5.74 -1.06 -14.63
C PRO A 326 6.11 -1.86 -13.39
N VAL A 327 5.42 -1.56 -12.29
CA VAL A 327 5.59 -2.28 -11.03
C VAL A 327 4.99 -3.68 -11.16
N ASN A 328 5.69 -4.69 -10.66
CA ASN A 328 5.26 -6.08 -10.72
C ASN A 328 3.79 -6.25 -10.24
N GLY A 329 2.97 -6.91 -11.06
CA GLY A 329 1.54 -7.12 -10.78
C GLY A 329 0.69 -5.85 -10.80
N ARG A 330 1.12 -4.79 -11.48
CA ARG A 330 0.39 -3.53 -11.67
C ARG A 330 0.31 -3.16 -13.15
N PHE A 331 -0.77 -3.63 -13.81
CA PHE A 331 -0.97 -3.52 -15.26
C PHE A 331 0.25 -4.04 -16.05
N GLU A 332 0.73 -5.21 -15.67
CA GLU A 332 1.89 -5.83 -16.28
C GLU A 332 1.47 -6.69 -17.47
N ALA A 333 2.00 -6.39 -18.65
CA ALA A 333 1.64 -7.08 -19.89
C ALA A 333 2.63 -8.19 -20.24
N ILE A 334 2.10 -9.38 -20.53
CA ILE A 334 2.85 -10.54 -21.06
C ILE A 334 2.28 -10.90 -22.42
N ARG A 335 3.11 -10.94 -23.45
CA ARG A 335 2.70 -11.28 -24.81
C ARG A 335 3.03 -12.74 -25.14
N SER A 336 2.04 -13.46 -25.63
CA SER A 336 2.24 -14.83 -26.11
C SER A 336 2.84 -14.85 -27.52
N PRO A 337 3.54 -15.93 -27.92
CA PRO A 337 4.00 -16.13 -29.31
C PRO A 337 2.86 -16.15 -30.33
N LYS A 338 1.64 -16.44 -29.88
CA LYS A 338 0.43 -16.46 -30.72
C LYS A 338 -0.23 -15.09 -30.89
N GLY A 339 0.36 -14.02 -30.31
CA GLY A 339 -0.15 -12.66 -30.42
C GLY A 339 -1.29 -12.32 -29.44
N VAL A 340 -1.53 -13.13 -28.41
CA VAL A 340 -2.42 -12.82 -27.29
C VAL A 340 -1.65 -12.03 -26.23
N SER A 341 -2.26 -11.01 -25.65
CA SER A 341 -1.67 -10.26 -24.53
C SER A 341 -2.40 -10.59 -23.23
N ALA A 342 -1.67 -10.96 -22.18
CA ALA A 342 -2.21 -11.08 -20.83
C ALA A 342 -1.76 -9.88 -19.99
N ILE A 343 -2.69 -9.28 -19.25
CA ILE A 343 -2.44 -8.20 -18.30
C ILE A 343 -2.66 -8.74 -16.91
N ILE A 344 -1.64 -8.64 -16.05
CA ILE A 344 -1.69 -9.05 -14.65
C ILE A 344 -1.84 -7.79 -13.80
N ASP A 345 -2.88 -7.76 -12.95
CA ASP A 345 -3.14 -6.62 -12.09
C ASP A 345 -3.70 -7.00 -10.72
N TYR A 346 -3.38 -6.21 -9.71
CA TYR A 346 -3.86 -6.35 -8.34
C TYR A 346 -5.30 -5.83 -8.13
N ALA A 347 -6.05 -5.53 -9.16
CA ALA A 347 -7.41 -5.02 -9.08
C ALA A 347 -8.34 -6.02 -8.35
N HIS A 348 -8.65 -5.72 -7.10
CA HIS A 348 -9.45 -6.54 -6.19
C HIS A 348 -10.64 -5.78 -5.57
N THR A 349 -10.98 -4.63 -6.15
CA THR A 349 -12.18 -3.84 -5.84
C THR A 349 -12.95 -3.55 -7.13
N PRO A 350 -14.27 -3.29 -7.06
CA PRO A 350 -15.07 -2.96 -8.26
C PRO A 350 -14.49 -1.79 -9.05
N ASP A 351 -14.11 -0.70 -8.37
CA ASP A 351 -13.54 0.49 -8.97
C ASP A 351 -12.18 0.23 -9.65
N ALA A 352 -11.28 -0.50 -8.97
CA ALA A 352 -9.99 -0.85 -9.57
C ALA A 352 -10.17 -1.72 -10.83
N LEU A 353 -11.09 -2.68 -10.79
CA LEU A 353 -11.40 -3.54 -11.91
C LEU A 353 -12.00 -2.75 -13.08
N ALA A 354 -12.93 -1.83 -12.79
CA ALA A 354 -13.51 -0.93 -13.77
C ALA A 354 -12.45 -0.05 -14.46
N ASN A 355 -11.51 0.50 -13.67
CA ASN A 355 -10.43 1.35 -14.19
C ASN A 355 -9.47 0.58 -15.11
N VAL A 356 -9.05 -0.62 -14.72
CA VAL A 356 -8.18 -1.47 -15.53
C VAL A 356 -8.89 -1.88 -16.83
N LEU A 357 -10.13 -2.35 -16.75
CA LEU A 357 -10.91 -2.75 -17.92
C LEU A 357 -11.23 -1.57 -18.85
N SER A 358 -11.54 -0.39 -18.32
CA SER A 358 -11.72 0.81 -19.14
C SER A 358 -10.46 1.17 -19.92
N SER A 359 -9.29 1.05 -19.28
CA SER A 359 -8.01 1.30 -19.96
C SER A 359 -7.74 0.28 -21.06
N ILE A 360 -8.06 -0.99 -20.82
CA ILE A 360 -7.96 -2.03 -21.85
C ILE A 360 -8.89 -1.72 -23.03
N ASP A 361 -10.15 -1.38 -22.77
CA ASP A 361 -11.14 -1.04 -23.80
C ASP A 361 -10.71 0.17 -24.65
N GLU A 362 -10.20 1.23 -24.02
CA GLU A 362 -9.65 2.41 -24.70
C GLU A 362 -8.50 2.04 -25.67
N ILE A 363 -7.67 1.06 -25.31
CA ILE A 363 -6.55 0.59 -26.13
C ILE A 363 -7.01 -0.30 -27.27
N VAL A 364 -7.84 -1.31 -26.97
CA VAL A 364 -8.29 -2.28 -28.00
C VAL A 364 -9.35 -1.69 -28.93
N ARG A 365 -10.12 -0.70 -28.49
CA ARG A 365 -11.11 0.05 -29.27
C ARG A 365 -12.10 -0.85 -30.02
N GLY A 366 -12.53 -1.94 -29.38
CA GLY A 366 -13.44 -2.93 -29.98
C GLY A 366 -12.84 -3.78 -31.11
N LYS A 367 -11.51 -3.76 -31.30
CA LYS A 367 -10.81 -4.57 -32.31
C LYS A 367 -10.39 -5.94 -31.81
N ALA A 368 -10.54 -6.22 -30.53
CA ALA A 368 -10.12 -7.45 -29.88
C ALA A 368 -11.11 -7.82 -28.80
N GLN A 369 -11.22 -9.12 -28.48
CA GLN A 369 -11.99 -9.58 -27.33
C GLN A 369 -11.22 -9.37 -26.04
N VAL A 370 -11.94 -9.05 -24.97
CA VAL A 370 -11.42 -8.95 -23.60
C VAL A 370 -11.97 -10.13 -22.80
N ILE A 371 -11.07 -10.96 -22.29
CA ILE A 371 -11.39 -12.11 -21.43
C ILE A 371 -10.87 -11.78 -20.02
N THR A 372 -11.78 -11.73 -19.03
CA THR A 372 -11.38 -11.41 -17.64
C THR A 372 -11.42 -12.62 -16.75
N VAL A 373 -10.32 -12.91 -16.06
CA VAL A 373 -10.22 -13.88 -14.97
C VAL A 373 -10.14 -13.11 -13.67
N CYS A 374 -11.13 -13.24 -12.80
CA CYS A 374 -11.15 -12.54 -11.52
C CYS A 374 -11.76 -13.38 -10.39
N GLY A 375 -11.35 -13.09 -9.16
CA GLY A 375 -11.86 -13.69 -7.95
C GLY A 375 -11.92 -12.68 -6.81
N ALA A 376 -12.48 -13.09 -5.68
CA ALA A 376 -12.54 -12.28 -4.47
C ALA A 376 -11.92 -13.00 -3.27
N GLY A 377 -11.33 -12.24 -2.35
CA GLY A 377 -10.75 -12.80 -1.13
C GLY A 377 -11.80 -13.18 -0.09
N GLY A 378 -11.55 -14.27 0.63
CA GLY A 378 -12.31 -14.67 1.81
C GLY A 378 -11.99 -13.81 3.03
N ASN A 379 -12.87 -13.81 4.03
CA ASN A 379 -12.76 -13.01 5.26
C ASN A 379 -12.52 -11.51 4.99
N ARG A 380 -13.20 -10.99 3.96
CA ARG A 380 -13.19 -9.58 3.53
C ARG A 380 -14.63 -9.12 3.27
N ASP A 381 -14.79 -7.86 2.86
CA ASP A 381 -16.09 -7.29 2.49
C ASP A 381 -16.79 -8.15 1.44
N LYS A 382 -17.86 -8.87 1.87
CA LYS A 382 -18.67 -9.70 0.98
C LYS A 382 -19.50 -8.87 0.00
N GLY A 383 -19.85 -7.64 0.38
CA GLY A 383 -20.67 -6.75 -0.45
C GLY A 383 -20.01 -6.34 -1.76
N LYS A 384 -18.68 -6.41 -1.86
CA LYS A 384 -17.96 -6.11 -3.10
C LYS A 384 -17.98 -7.27 -4.11
N ARG A 385 -18.24 -8.53 -3.68
CA ARG A 385 -18.18 -9.74 -4.53
C ARG A 385 -19.07 -9.65 -5.76
N PRO A 386 -20.39 -9.42 -5.58
CA PRO A 386 -21.31 -9.29 -6.73
C PRO A 386 -20.97 -8.09 -7.62
N LEU A 387 -20.54 -6.97 -7.01
CA LEU A 387 -20.19 -5.77 -7.77
C LEU A 387 -18.94 -5.98 -8.65
N MET A 388 -17.94 -6.73 -8.16
CA MET A 388 -16.76 -7.09 -8.96
C MET A 388 -17.14 -7.96 -10.17
N ALA A 389 -18.02 -8.94 -9.97
CA ALA A 389 -18.51 -9.77 -11.08
C ALA A 389 -19.28 -8.95 -12.11
N GLN A 390 -20.13 -8.01 -11.67
CA GLN A 390 -20.85 -7.08 -12.54
C GLN A 390 -19.89 -6.20 -13.37
N GLU A 391 -18.89 -5.59 -12.74
CA GLU A 391 -17.91 -4.76 -13.47
C GLU A 391 -17.12 -5.58 -14.50
N ALA A 392 -16.69 -6.79 -14.14
CA ALA A 392 -16.03 -7.70 -15.07
C ALA A 392 -16.97 -8.03 -16.26
N ALA A 393 -18.21 -8.42 -15.98
CA ALA A 393 -19.16 -8.79 -17.02
C ALA A 393 -19.61 -7.61 -17.90
N ASN A 394 -19.74 -6.41 -17.35
CA ASN A 394 -20.15 -5.23 -18.13
C ASN A 394 -19.08 -4.79 -19.13
N ARG A 395 -17.80 -5.06 -18.85
CA ARG A 395 -16.66 -4.51 -19.61
C ARG A 395 -15.83 -5.57 -20.34
N SER A 396 -16.24 -6.83 -20.30
CA SER A 396 -15.55 -7.93 -20.97
C SER A 396 -16.46 -8.71 -21.88
N ASP A 397 -15.92 -9.30 -22.93
CA ASP A 397 -16.63 -10.20 -23.83
C ASP A 397 -16.87 -11.56 -23.19
N ARG A 398 -15.91 -12.01 -22.34
CA ARG A 398 -16.00 -13.25 -21.56
C ARG A 398 -15.43 -13.05 -20.17
N VAL A 399 -16.03 -13.75 -19.19
CA VAL A 399 -15.59 -13.69 -17.80
C VAL A 399 -15.41 -15.09 -17.25
N ILE A 400 -14.33 -15.30 -16.51
CA ILE A 400 -14.09 -16.50 -15.72
C ILE A 400 -13.99 -16.07 -14.26
N ILE A 401 -14.99 -16.45 -13.46
CA ILE A 401 -14.95 -16.25 -12.01
C ILE A 401 -14.21 -17.42 -11.37
N THR A 402 -13.23 -17.12 -10.54
CA THR A 402 -12.32 -18.12 -9.95
C THR A 402 -12.03 -17.83 -8.48
N SER A 403 -11.26 -18.70 -7.82
CA SER A 403 -10.76 -18.47 -6.47
C SER A 403 -9.59 -17.48 -6.47
N ASP A 404 -9.54 -16.64 -5.45
CA ASP A 404 -8.38 -15.82 -5.09
C ASP A 404 -7.73 -16.41 -3.82
N ASN A 405 -7.65 -15.69 -2.71
CA ASN A 405 -7.26 -16.17 -1.38
C ASN A 405 -8.51 -16.49 -0.56
N PRO A 406 -9.01 -17.73 -0.54
CA PRO A 406 -10.24 -18.05 0.18
C PRO A 406 -10.09 -17.94 1.69
N ARG A 407 -8.88 -18.01 2.22
CA ARG A 407 -8.57 -17.99 3.65
C ARG A 407 -9.34 -19.08 4.41
N PHE A 408 -10.28 -18.68 5.27
CA PHE A 408 -11.10 -19.62 6.06
C PHE A 408 -12.50 -19.87 5.49
N GLU A 409 -12.83 -19.24 4.34
CA GLU A 409 -14.10 -19.48 3.64
C GLU A 409 -13.95 -20.59 2.58
N GLU A 410 -15.05 -21.23 2.24
CA GLU A 410 -15.08 -22.23 1.17
C GLU A 410 -14.95 -21.54 -0.21
N PRO A 411 -13.95 -21.92 -1.04
CA PRO A 411 -13.71 -21.23 -2.33
C PRO A 411 -14.94 -21.15 -3.22
N LYS A 412 -15.71 -22.26 -3.31
CA LYS A 412 -16.93 -22.29 -4.12
C LYS A 412 -17.98 -21.31 -3.61
N ALA A 413 -18.13 -21.13 -2.31
CA ALA A 413 -19.11 -20.18 -1.77
C ALA A 413 -18.79 -18.74 -2.15
N ILE A 414 -17.51 -18.36 -2.19
CA ILE A 414 -17.08 -17.03 -2.65
C ILE A 414 -17.41 -16.83 -4.13
N VAL A 415 -17.15 -17.85 -4.96
CA VAL A 415 -17.49 -17.83 -6.39
C VAL A 415 -19.01 -17.72 -6.58
N ASP A 416 -19.81 -18.46 -5.82
CA ASP A 416 -21.27 -18.40 -5.86
C ASP A 416 -21.81 -17.01 -5.46
N ASP A 417 -21.24 -16.37 -4.44
CA ASP A 417 -21.56 -14.98 -4.05
C ASP A 417 -21.29 -13.98 -5.18
N MET A 418 -20.20 -14.15 -5.93
CA MET A 418 -19.88 -13.31 -7.09
C MET A 418 -20.91 -13.52 -8.21
N LEU A 419 -21.21 -14.78 -8.52
CA LEU A 419 -22.16 -15.14 -9.58
C LEU A 419 -23.60 -14.71 -9.27
N ALA A 420 -24.00 -14.63 -8.00
CA ALA A 420 -25.32 -14.21 -7.57
C ALA A 420 -25.64 -12.73 -7.94
N GLY A 421 -24.60 -11.92 -8.21
CA GLY A 421 -24.76 -10.54 -8.63
C GLY A 421 -25.05 -10.35 -10.12
N LEU A 422 -24.96 -11.40 -10.93
CA LEU A 422 -25.07 -11.32 -12.40
C LEU A 422 -26.50 -11.50 -12.89
N ASP A 423 -26.93 -10.65 -13.82
CA ASP A 423 -28.17 -10.85 -14.60
C ASP A 423 -27.99 -11.94 -15.66
N GLU A 424 -29.07 -12.26 -16.41
CA GLU A 424 -29.06 -13.31 -17.42
C GLU A 424 -28.08 -13.04 -18.57
N THR A 425 -27.95 -11.78 -19.02
CA THR A 425 -27.06 -11.39 -20.12
C THR A 425 -25.60 -11.51 -19.68
N GLN A 426 -25.31 -11.02 -18.48
CA GLN A 426 -23.97 -11.13 -17.87
C GLN A 426 -23.60 -12.60 -17.61
N ARG A 427 -24.58 -13.41 -17.14
CA ARG A 427 -24.39 -14.82 -16.87
C ARG A 427 -24.06 -15.63 -18.12
N ALA A 428 -24.70 -15.30 -19.28
CA ALA A 428 -24.47 -16.00 -20.53
C ALA A 428 -23.02 -15.96 -21.03
N LYS A 429 -22.26 -14.94 -20.65
CA LYS A 429 -20.84 -14.78 -21.01
C LYS A 429 -19.86 -15.07 -19.87
N THR A 430 -20.37 -15.58 -18.73
CA THR A 430 -19.58 -15.86 -17.53
C THR A 430 -19.57 -17.36 -17.23
N ILE A 431 -18.38 -17.91 -17.01
CA ILE A 431 -18.19 -19.27 -16.50
C ILE A 431 -17.50 -19.25 -15.13
N ALA A 432 -17.69 -20.31 -14.37
CA ALA A 432 -17.04 -20.49 -13.06
C ALA A 432 -16.05 -21.64 -13.10
N ILE A 433 -14.81 -21.36 -12.81
CA ILE A 433 -13.73 -22.36 -12.64
C ILE A 433 -13.03 -22.05 -11.32
N VAL A 434 -13.32 -22.84 -10.28
CA VAL A 434 -12.81 -22.57 -8.93
C VAL A 434 -11.28 -22.62 -8.86
N ASP A 435 -10.67 -23.58 -9.53
CA ASP A 435 -9.21 -23.66 -9.63
C ASP A 435 -8.67 -22.54 -10.52
N ARG A 436 -7.89 -21.62 -9.92
CA ARG A 436 -7.37 -20.42 -10.60
C ARG A 436 -6.39 -20.78 -11.73
N ARG A 437 -5.61 -21.84 -11.57
CA ARG A 437 -4.69 -22.32 -12.63
C ARG A 437 -5.46 -22.77 -13.85
N GLU A 438 -6.50 -23.55 -13.65
CA GLU A 438 -7.36 -24.02 -14.75
C GLU A 438 -8.16 -22.85 -15.35
N ALA A 439 -8.53 -21.84 -14.56
CA ALA A 439 -9.19 -20.62 -15.07
C ALA A 439 -8.23 -19.85 -16.01
N ILE A 440 -6.96 -19.67 -15.65
CA ILE A 440 -5.94 -19.01 -16.48
C ILE A 440 -5.69 -19.81 -17.76
N ARG A 441 -5.58 -21.14 -17.68
CA ARG A 441 -5.41 -22.03 -18.85
C ARG A 441 -6.61 -21.95 -19.78
N ALA A 442 -7.82 -21.95 -19.23
CA ALA A 442 -9.05 -21.82 -20.01
C ALA A 442 -9.11 -20.47 -20.75
N ALA A 443 -8.75 -19.37 -20.09
CA ALA A 443 -8.67 -18.06 -20.72
C ALA A 443 -7.66 -18.04 -21.88
N ALA A 444 -6.45 -18.59 -21.68
CA ALA A 444 -5.42 -18.68 -22.70
C ALA A 444 -5.84 -19.56 -23.89
N ALA A 445 -6.61 -20.63 -23.64
CA ALA A 445 -7.13 -21.51 -24.70
C ALA A 445 -8.27 -20.90 -25.51
N MET A 446 -9.08 -20.02 -24.91
CA MET A 446 -10.17 -19.32 -25.57
C MET A 446 -9.72 -18.12 -26.41
N ALA A 447 -8.59 -17.51 -26.06
CA ALA A 447 -8.11 -16.29 -26.69
C ALA A 447 -7.52 -16.55 -28.08
N GLN A 448 -7.73 -15.61 -29.01
CA GLN A 448 -7.17 -15.57 -30.34
C GLN A 448 -6.12 -14.47 -30.49
N ALA A 449 -5.35 -14.49 -31.57
CA ALA A 449 -4.38 -13.44 -31.84
C ALA A 449 -5.04 -12.05 -31.86
N GLY A 450 -4.45 -11.14 -31.09
CA GLY A 450 -4.97 -9.78 -30.86
C GLY A 450 -5.81 -9.64 -29.60
N ASP A 451 -6.35 -10.73 -29.04
CA ASP A 451 -7.19 -10.67 -27.82
C ASP A 451 -6.36 -10.31 -26.58
N VAL A 452 -7.05 -9.77 -25.58
CA VAL A 452 -6.49 -9.39 -24.28
C VAL A 452 -7.14 -10.22 -23.18
N ILE A 453 -6.30 -10.80 -22.33
CA ILE A 453 -6.72 -11.51 -21.12
C ILE A 453 -6.35 -10.64 -19.92
N LEU A 454 -7.30 -10.25 -19.08
CA LEU A 454 -7.04 -9.64 -17.78
C LEU A 454 -7.04 -10.72 -16.70
N ILE A 455 -5.93 -10.85 -15.97
CA ILE A 455 -5.83 -11.67 -14.77
C ILE A 455 -5.81 -10.72 -13.57
N ALA A 456 -6.95 -10.61 -12.89
CA ALA A 456 -7.16 -9.64 -11.81
C ALA A 456 -7.22 -10.27 -10.43
N GLY A 457 -6.75 -9.54 -9.43
CA GLY A 457 -6.88 -9.83 -8.00
C GLY A 457 -5.56 -10.00 -7.27
N LYS A 458 -4.70 -10.93 -7.68
CA LYS A 458 -3.46 -11.28 -6.98
C LYS A 458 -2.27 -10.37 -7.32
N GLY A 459 -2.19 -9.92 -8.58
CA GLY A 459 -1.07 -9.10 -9.04
C GLY A 459 0.28 -9.72 -8.69
N HIS A 460 0.99 -9.12 -7.72
CA HIS A 460 2.32 -9.52 -7.26
C HIS A 460 2.33 -10.63 -6.19
N GLU A 461 1.18 -11.10 -5.72
CA GLU A 461 1.12 -12.11 -4.65
C GLU A 461 1.57 -13.49 -5.15
N PRO A 462 2.72 -14.06 -4.69
CA PRO A 462 3.23 -15.35 -5.14
C PRO A 462 2.64 -16.51 -4.33
N TYR A 463 1.43 -16.37 -3.79
CA TYR A 463 0.79 -17.40 -2.98
C TYR A 463 -0.73 -17.38 -3.10
N GLN A 464 -1.35 -18.51 -2.80
CA GLN A 464 -2.77 -18.63 -2.47
C GLN A 464 -2.91 -19.07 -1.02
N GLU A 465 -3.67 -18.31 -0.22
CA GLU A 465 -3.89 -18.58 1.20
C GLU A 465 -5.18 -19.40 1.38
N VAL A 466 -5.02 -20.64 1.88
CA VAL A 466 -6.13 -21.56 2.16
C VAL A 466 -6.00 -22.02 3.62
N ARG A 467 -7.03 -21.78 4.44
CA ARG A 467 -7.07 -22.15 5.88
C ARG A 467 -5.84 -21.69 6.67
N GLY A 468 -5.35 -20.48 6.39
CA GLY A 468 -4.19 -19.89 7.03
C GLY A 468 -2.83 -20.40 6.52
N VAL A 469 -2.80 -21.31 5.54
CA VAL A 469 -1.58 -21.80 4.91
C VAL A 469 -1.40 -21.12 3.56
N LYS A 470 -0.21 -20.55 3.33
CA LYS A 470 0.18 -19.96 2.05
C LYS A 470 0.83 -21.02 1.16
N HIS A 471 0.17 -21.34 0.07
CA HIS A 471 0.69 -22.23 -0.98
C HIS A 471 1.27 -21.38 -2.10
N HIS A 472 2.40 -21.78 -2.67
CA HIS A 472 2.98 -21.07 -3.80
C HIS A 472 2.01 -21.06 -4.99
N PHE A 473 1.71 -19.86 -5.48
CA PHE A 473 0.86 -19.63 -6.63
C PHE A 473 1.11 -18.21 -7.16
N ASP A 474 1.65 -18.08 -8.34
CA ASP A 474 1.97 -16.81 -8.98
C ASP A 474 1.26 -16.70 -10.33
N ASP A 475 0.43 -15.66 -10.49
CA ASP A 475 -0.31 -15.42 -11.73
C ASP A 475 0.64 -15.25 -12.93
N HIS A 476 1.80 -14.62 -12.73
CA HIS A 476 2.80 -14.41 -13.77
C HIS A 476 3.38 -15.74 -14.27
N GLU A 477 3.74 -16.64 -13.35
CA GLU A 477 4.24 -17.98 -13.72
C GLU A 477 3.16 -18.78 -14.45
N GLU A 478 1.92 -18.76 -13.96
CA GLU A 478 0.84 -19.53 -14.56
C GLU A 478 0.44 -19.02 -15.96
N VAL A 479 0.48 -17.71 -16.18
CA VAL A 479 0.28 -17.11 -17.51
C VAL A 479 1.41 -17.51 -18.45
N ARG A 480 2.69 -17.42 -18.03
CA ARG A 480 3.83 -17.83 -18.84
C ARG A 480 3.73 -19.30 -19.26
N LYS A 481 3.37 -20.19 -18.32
CA LYS A 481 3.14 -21.62 -18.59
C LYS A 481 1.98 -21.81 -19.60
N ALA A 482 0.87 -21.10 -19.43
CA ALA A 482 -0.30 -21.19 -20.33
C ALA A 482 0.02 -20.68 -21.75
N PHE A 483 0.96 -19.73 -21.88
CA PHE A 483 1.43 -19.20 -23.17
C PHE A 483 2.56 -20.02 -23.79
N GLY A 484 3.08 -21.05 -23.10
CA GLY A 484 4.22 -21.85 -23.58
C GLY A 484 5.54 -21.07 -23.57
N LEU A 485 5.65 -20.05 -22.74
CA LEU A 485 6.89 -19.33 -22.49
C LEU A 485 7.70 -20.09 -21.43
N GLU A 486 9.02 -20.17 -21.60
CA GLU A 486 9.90 -20.75 -20.59
C GLU A 486 9.76 -19.99 -19.25
N ALA A 487 9.89 -20.73 -18.14
CA ALA A 487 9.74 -20.20 -16.79
C ALA A 487 10.87 -19.24 -16.40
#